data_9abb038e02981e0c802bc3367e8b5ffc
#
_entry.id   9abb038e02981e0c802bc3367e8b5ffc
#
_cell.length_a   1.000
_cell.length_b   1.000
_cell.length_c   1.000
_cell.angle_alpha   90.00
_cell.angle_beta   90.00
_cell.angle_gamma   90.00
#
_symmetry.space_group_name_H-M   'P 1'
#
loop_
_entity.id
_entity.type
_entity.pdbx_description
1 polymer ?
#
loop_
_entity_poly.entity_id
_entity_poly.type
_entity_poly.pdbx_seq_one_letter_code
_entity_poly.pdbx_strand_id
1 'polypeptide(L)'
;FSARGYNIDSLSVAMTEDPTLSRMTIATRGDEEVVEQITKQLNKLIEVVKVIDLNDSHFVERELMLVKVRAVGKDRDEFLRLAEIYRGRVVDVSERTYTIEVTGTTEKLDSFLQALTKSLILETVRTGAAGIGRGERMLRI
;
A
#
# COMPACT_ATOMS: atom_id res chain seq x y z
N PHE A 1 9.23 15.10 -5.10
CA PHE A 1 9.11 14.34 -6.35
C PHE A 1 7.99 14.84 -7.25
N SER A 2 6.84 15.19 -6.70
CA SER A 2 5.71 15.67 -7.51
C SER A 2 6.07 16.95 -8.27
N ALA A 3 6.90 17.81 -7.70
CA ALA A 3 7.34 19.04 -8.34
C ALA A 3 8.23 18.82 -9.57
N ARG A 4 8.76 17.61 -9.74
CA ARG A 4 9.60 17.22 -10.87
C ARG A 4 8.85 16.42 -11.93
N GLY A 5 7.53 16.29 -11.80
CA GLY A 5 6.70 15.62 -12.79
C GLY A 5 6.69 14.09 -12.72
N TYR A 6 7.18 13.50 -11.63
CA TYR A 6 7.10 12.06 -11.43
C TYR A 6 5.74 11.66 -10.87
N ASN A 7 5.18 10.55 -11.37
CA ASN A 7 3.95 9.97 -10.84
C ASN A 7 4.28 8.98 -9.74
N ILE A 8 4.03 9.36 -8.50
CA ILE A 8 4.21 8.49 -7.35
C ILE A 8 2.84 7.97 -6.92
N ASP A 9 2.64 6.66 -7.04
CA ASP A 9 1.37 6.02 -6.67
C ASP A 9 1.26 5.81 -5.17
N SER A 10 2.36 5.50 -4.52
CA SER A 10 2.37 5.34 -3.07
C SER A 10 3.74 5.58 -2.48
N LEU A 11 3.73 5.94 -1.20
CA LEU A 11 4.93 6.17 -0.42
C LEU A 11 4.69 5.60 0.98
N SER A 12 5.57 4.71 1.41
CA SER A 12 5.50 4.12 2.73
C SER A 12 6.85 4.30 3.42
N VAL A 13 6.83 4.81 4.65
CA VAL A 13 8.04 5.07 5.43
C VAL A 13 7.90 4.41 6.79
N ALA A 14 8.93 3.70 7.21
CA ALA A 14 8.97 3.08 8.53
C ALA A 14 10.40 3.05 9.06
N MET A 15 10.51 3.05 10.37
CA MET A 15 11.82 2.85 11.03
C MET A 15 12.24 1.39 10.83
N THR A 16 13.57 1.20 10.73
CA THR A 16 14.14 -0.14 10.70
C THR A 16 14.48 -0.57 12.14
N GLU A 17 15.05 -1.77 12.28
CA GLU A 17 15.57 -2.22 13.58
C GLU A 17 16.71 -1.33 14.11
N ASP A 18 17.37 -0.58 13.21
CA ASP A 18 18.33 0.45 13.60
C ASP A 18 17.58 1.78 13.74
N PRO A 19 17.47 2.37 14.95
CA PRO A 19 16.70 3.58 15.16
C PRO A 19 17.23 4.81 14.43
N THR A 20 18.46 4.75 13.90
CA THR A 20 19.02 5.87 13.13
C THR A 20 18.64 5.82 11.66
N LEU A 21 17.99 4.74 11.20
CA LEU A 21 17.66 4.51 9.81
C LEU A 21 16.16 4.31 9.61
N SER A 22 15.65 4.91 8.57
CA SER A 22 14.27 4.67 8.10
C SER A 22 14.31 4.03 6.73
N ARG A 23 13.32 3.19 6.46
CA ARG A 23 13.12 2.55 5.17
C ARG A 23 11.94 3.17 4.46
N MET A 24 12.13 3.48 3.19
CA MET A 24 11.10 4.06 2.36
C MET A 24 10.83 3.14 1.16
N THR A 25 9.56 2.85 0.92
CA THR A 25 9.14 2.14 -0.28
C THR A 25 8.34 3.10 -1.14
N ILE A 26 8.78 3.29 -2.38
CA ILE A 26 8.13 4.17 -3.35
C ILE A 26 7.58 3.32 -4.48
N ALA A 27 6.28 3.41 -4.73
CA ALA A 27 5.64 2.80 -5.89
C ALA A 27 5.34 3.90 -6.91
N THR A 28 5.87 3.73 -8.11
CA THR A 28 5.73 4.72 -9.17
C THR A 28 5.42 4.04 -10.49
N ARG A 29 4.80 4.78 -11.39
CA ARG A 29 4.60 4.35 -12.78
C ARG A 29 5.62 5.04 -13.65
N GLY A 30 6.12 4.30 -14.64
CA GLY A 30 7.03 4.83 -15.61
C GLY A 30 7.87 3.73 -16.21
N ASP A 31 8.57 4.07 -17.27
CA ASP A 31 9.52 3.16 -17.89
C ASP A 31 10.84 3.14 -17.10
N GLU A 32 11.81 2.38 -17.60
CA GLU A 32 13.12 2.28 -16.95
C GLU A 32 13.82 3.63 -16.83
N GLU A 33 13.61 4.51 -17.80
CA GLU A 33 14.22 5.85 -17.77
C GLU A 33 13.71 6.69 -16.61
N VAL A 34 12.41 6.64 -16.35
CA VAL A 34 11.80 7.35 -15.22
C VAL A 34 12.32 6.78 -13.89
N VAL A 35 12.38 5.46 -13.76
CA VAL A 35 12.89 4.79 -12.57
C VAL A 35 14.36 5.17 -12.33
N GLU A 36 15.16 5.19 -13.39
CA GLU A 36 16.56 5.59 -13.32
C GLU A 36 16.73 7.03 -12.84
N GLN A 37 15.92 7.95 -13.37
CA GLN A 37 15.96 9.35 -12.95
C GLN A 37 15.58 9.52 -11.48
N ILE A 38 14.56 8.81 -11.01
CA ILE A 38 14.14 8.84 -9.60
C ILE A 38 15.28 8.33 -8.72
N THR A 39 15.91 7.23 -9.11
CA THR A 39 17.03 6.65 -8.37
C THR A 39 18.19 7.65 -8.27
N LYS A 40 18.51 8.33 -9.36
CA LYS A 40 19.58 9.35 -9.38
C LYS A 40 19.25 10.53 -8.44
N GLN A 41 17.99 10.98 -8.46
CA GLN A 41 17.58 12.07 -7.58
C GLN A 41 17.65 11.67 -6.12
N LEU A 42 17.23 10.45 -5.77
CA LEU A 42 17.32 9.94 -4.41
C LEU A 42 18.77 9.88 -3.93
N ASN A 43 19.68 9.42 -4.78
CA ASN A 43 21.09 9.31 -4.43
C ASN A 43 21.79 10.67 -4.24
N LYS A 44 21.18 11.75 -4.68
CA LYS A 44 21.70 13.09 -4.46
C LYS A 44 21.34 13.65 -3.08
N LEU A 45 20.38 13.05 -2.41
CA LEU A 45 19.97 13.47 -1.08
C LEU A 45 20.96 12.92 -0.04
N ILE A 46 21.43 13.80 0.83
CA ILE A 46 22.48 13.47 1.80
C ILE A 46 22.07 12.31 2.72
N GLU A 47 20.77 12.23 3.06
CA GLU A 47 20.26 11.24 3.98
C GLU A 47 19.96 9.89 3.33
N VAL A 48 20.09 9.76 2.02
CA VAL A 48 19.86 8.49 1.33
C VAL A 48 21.15 7.69 1.31
N VAL A 49 21.15 6.56 1.98
CA VAL A 49 22.33 5.69 2.12
C VAL A 49 22.37 4.62 1.04
N LYS A 50 21.24 4.04 0.68
CA LYS A 50 21.17 2.98 -0.32
C LYS A 50 19.80 2.94 -0.99
N VAL A 51 19.79 2.65 -2.31
CA VAL A 51 18.58 2.48 -3.10
C VAL A 51 18.64 1.14 -3.83
N ILE A 52 17.54 0.40 -3.78
CA ILE A 52 17.37 -0.86 -4.52
C ILE A 52 16.09 -0.76 -5.35
N ASP A 53 16.20 -1.13 -6.64
CA ASP A 53 15.02 -1.30 -7.49
C ASP A 53 14.50 -2.72 -7.32
N LEU A 54 13.34 -2.88 -6.66
CA LEU A 54 12.75 -4.19 -6.40
C LEU A 54 12.29 -4.89 -7.68
N ASN A 55 12.04 -4.14 -8.75
CA ASN A 55 11.62 -4.74 -10.02
C ASN A 55 12.71 -5.56 -10.70
N ASP A 56 13.99 -5.39 -10.31
CA ASP A 56 15.11 -6.14 -10.87
C ASP A 56 15.07 -7.63 -10.49
N SER A 57 14.26 -8.00 -9.52
CA SER A 57 14.11 -9.38 -9.10
C SER A 57 12.72 -9.59 -8.49
N HIS A 58 12.45 -10.80 -8.04
CA HIS A 58 11.21 -11.08 -7.34
C HIS A 58 11.17 -10.37 -5.98
N PHE A 59 10.01 -9.87 -5.63
CA PHE A 59 9.81 -9.18 -4.37
C PHE A 59 8.42 -9.47 -3.81
N VAL A 60 8.26 -9.20 -2.52
CA VAL A 60 6.96 -9.27 -1.83
C VAL A 60 6.53 -7.86 -1.51
N GLU A 61 5.29 -7.52 -1.88
CA GLU A 61 4.70 -6.25 -1.48
C GLU A 61 3.39 -6.48 -0.74
N ARG A 62 3.13 -5.62 0.21
CA ARG A 62 1.86 -5.63 0.95
C ARG A 62 1.44 -4.22 1.26
N GLU A 63 0.14 -4.01 1.24
CA GLU A 63 -0.48 -2.75 1.62
C GLU A 63 -1.63 -3.07 2.55
N LEU A 64 -1.86 -2.24 3.55
CA LEU A 64 -3.00 -2.34 4.44
C LEU A 64 -4.01 -1.27 4.09
N MET A 65 -5.29 -1.64 4.07
CA MET A 65 -6.37 -0.71 3.82
C MET A 65 -7.45 -0.86 4.89
N LEU A 66 -7.96 0.27 5.34
CA LEU A 66 -9.14 0.32 6.21
C LEU A 66 -10.25 1.02 5.44
N VAL A 67 -11.41 0.38 5.36
CA VAL A 67 -12.57 0.94 4.67
C VAL A 67 -13.75 0.99 5.63
N LYS A 68 -14.29 2.18 5.82
CA LYS A 68 -15.53 2.35 6.59
C LYS A 68 -16.70 2.36 5.61
N VAL A 69 -17.67 1.52 5.86
CA VAL A 69 -18.84 1.39 5.00
C VAL A 69 -20.12 1.58 5.83
N ARG A 70 -21.13 2.12 5.17
CA ARG A 70 -22.48 2.16 5.75
C ARG A 70 -23.07 0.76 5.61
N ALA A 71 -23.32 0.11 6.73
CA ALA A 71 -23.75 -1.27 6.79
C ALA A 71 -25.06 -1.39 7.58
N VAL A 72 -26.16 -1.37 6.85
CA VAL A 72 -27.51 -1.42 7.42
C VAL A 72 -28.30 -2.50 6.70
N GLY A 73 -29.10 -3.27 7.43
CA GLY A 73 -29.97 -4.28 6.85
C GLY A 73 -29.20 -5.36 6.10
N LYS A 74 -29.62 -5.61 4.87
CA LYS A 74 -29.00 -6.64 4.00
C LYS A 74 -27.56 -6.35 3.65
N ASP A 75 -27.14 -5.09 3.67
CA ASP A 75 -25.78 -4.71 3.33
C ASP A 75 -24.78 -5.27 4.34
N ARG A 76 -25.19 -5.49 5.58
CA ARG A 76 -24.31 -6.05 6.62
C ARG A 76 -23.79 -7.44 6.21
N ASP A 77 -24.68 -8.31 5.78
CA ASP A 77 -24.31 -9.66 5.37
C ASP A 77 -23.45 -9.64 4.10
N GLU A 78 -23.76 -8.76 3.16
CA GLU A 78 -22.99 -8.62 1.93
C GLU A 78 -21.55 -8.16 2.22
N PHE A 79 -21.37 -7.20 3.11
CA PHE A 79 -20.03 -6.74 3.47
C PHE A 79 -19.23 -7.83 4.21
N LEU A 80 -19.87 -8.60 5.07
CA LEU A 80 -19.22 -9.73 5.73
C LEU A 80 -18.76 -10.78 4.70
N ARG A 81 -19.60 -11.06 3.72
CA ARG A 81 -19.27 -12.01 2.66
C ARG A 81 -18.09 -11.53 1.82
N LEU A 82 -18.09 -10.25 1.41
CA LEU A 82 -17.00 -9.67 0.65
C LEU A 82 -15.69 -9.65 1.46
N ALA A 83 -15.76 -9.32 2.74
CA ALA A 83 -14.59 -9.35 3.60
C ALA A 83 -13.98 -10.75 3.62
N GLU A 84 -14.78 -11.80 3.76
CA GLU A 84 -14.29 -13.18 3.75
C GLU A 84 -13.65 -13.56 2.41
N ILE A 85 -14.28 -13.19 1.29
CA ILE A 85 -13.75 -13.49 -0.05
C ILE A 85 -12.36 -12.90 -0.23
N TYR A 86 -12.14 -11.69 0.24
CA TYR A 86 -10.87 -11.00 0.13
C TYR A 86 -9.93 -11.24 1.31
N ARG A 87 -10.32 -12.15 2.21
CA ARG A 87 -9.55 -12.49 3.42
C ARG A 87 -9.26 -11.27 4.29
N GLY A 88 -10.19 -10.34 4.29
CA GLY A 88 -10.20 -9.23 5.22
C GLY A 88 -11.01 -9.57 6.45
N ARG A 89 -11.16 -8.61 7.31
CA ARG A 89 -11.98 -8.79 8.52
C ARG A 89 -12.61 -7.48 8.95
N VAL A 90 -13.73 -7.59 9.62
CA VAL A 90 -14.38 -6.44 10.22
C VAL A 90 -13.70 -6.16 11.57
N VAL A 91 -13.12 -4.99 11.70
CA VAL A 91 -12.36 -4.60 12.89
C VAL A 91 -13.11 -3.62 13.78
N ASP A 92 -14.18 -3.02 13.29
CA ASP A 92 -15.05 -2.16 14.06
C ASP A 92 -16.49 -2.29 13.58
N VAL A 93 -17.42 -2.28 14.52
CA VAL A 93 -18.85 -2.45 14.26
C VAL A 93 -19.63 -1.39 15.05
N SER A 94 -20.50 -0.65 14.36
CA SER A 94 -21.51 0.17 15.01
C SER A 94 -22.89 -0.23 14.48
N GLU A 95 -23.95 0.43 14.96
CA GLU A 95 -25.29 0.14 14.47
C GLU A 95 -25.45 0.31 12.96
N ARG A 96 -24.70 1.24 12.36
CA ARG A 96 -24.86 1.61 10.96
C ARG A 96 -23.59 1.47 10.14
N THR A 97 -22.47 1.12 10.75
CA THR A 97 -21.19 1.06 10.03
C THR A 97 -20.40 -0.19 10.35
N TYR A 98 -19.60 -0.61 9.38
CA TYR A 98 -18.50 -1.53 9.57
C TYR A 98 -17.22 -0.84 9.14
N THR A 99 -16.12 -1.13 9.83
CA THR A 99 -14.79 -0.85 9.32
C THR A 99 -14.12 -2.16 8.97
N ILE A 100 -13.70 -2.29 7.73
CA ILE A 100 -13.11 -3.53 7.19
C ILE A 100 -11.63 -3.30 6.95
N GLU A 101 -10.81 -4.23 7.43
CA GLU A 101 -9.37 -4.25 7.19
C GLU A 101 -9.06 -5.28 6.11
N VAL A 102 -8.33 -4.86 5.08
CA VAL A 102 -7.86 -5.76 4.01
C VAL A 102 -6.38 -5.50 3.79
N THR A 103 -5.61 -6.57 3.72
CA THR A 103 -4.18 -6.51 3.46
C THR A 103 -3.85 -7.36 2.24
N GLY A 104 -2.97 -6.88 1.39
CA GLY A 104 -2.55 -7.61 0.21
C GLY A 104 -1.78 -6.73 -0.75
N THR A 105 -1.74 -7.16 -2.01
CA THR A 105 -1.16 -6.36 -3.08
C THR A 105 -2.07 -5.16 -3.38
N THR A 106 -1.50 -4.14 -4.01
CA THR A 106 -2.26 -2.97 -4.44
C THR A 106 -3.45 -3.38 -5.32
N GLU A 107 -3.24 -4.33 -6.23
CA GLU A 107 -4.30 -4.83 -7.13
C GLU A 107 -5.44 -5.49 -6.38
N LYS A 108 -5.10 -6.27 -5.34
CA LYS A 108 -6.13 -6.90 -4.50
C LYS A 108 -6.98 -5.85 -3.80
N LEU A 109 -6.35 -4.81 -3.25
CA LEU A 109 -7.08 -3.75 -2.55
C LEU A 109 -7.94 -2.95 -3.51
N ASP A 110 -7.44 -2.65 -4.71
CA ASP A 110 -8.22 -1.97 -5.74
C ASP A 110 -9.43 -2.81 -6.15
N SER A 111 -9.24 -4.11 -6.31
CA SER A 111 -10.33 -5.04 -6.64
C SER A 111 -11.40 -5.06 -5.54
N PHE A 112 -10.98 -5.04 -4.29
CA PHE A 112 -11.92 -4.99 -3.16
C PHE A 112 -12.77 -3.73 -3.21
N LEU A 113 -12.15 -2.58 -3.42
CA LEU A 113 -12.89 -1.31 -3.53
C LEU A 113 -13.87 -1.32 -4.68
N GLN A 114 -13.51 -1.91 -5.80
CA GLN A 114 -14.40 -2.02 -6.96
C GLN A 114 -15.60 -2.93 -6.69
N ALA A 115 -15.43 -3.94 -5.83
CA ALA A 115 -16.51 -4.84 -5.47
C ALA A 115 -17.52 -4.21 -4.51
N LEU A 116 -17.14 -3.13 -3.82
CA LEU A 116 -18.03 -2.44 -2.90
C LEU A 116 -18.94 -1.46 -3.65
N THR A 117 -20.15 -1.30 -3.15
CA THR A 117 -21.05 -0.25 -3.62
C THR A 117 -20.52 1.11 -3.21
N LYS A 118 -20.11 1.92 -4.18
CA LYS A 118 -19.39 3.19 -3.92
C LYS A 118 -20.15 4.17 -3.03
N SER A 119 -21.47 4.22 -3.20
CA SER A 119 -22.31 5.11 -2.38
C SER A 119 -22.33 4.75 -0.90
N LEU A 120 -21.91 3.53 -0.57
CA LEU A 120 -21.86 3.05 0.81
C LEU A 120 -20.49 3.19 1.46
N ILE A 121 -19.47 3.57 0.71
CA ILE A 121 -18.13 3.82 1.23
C ILE A 121 -18.11 5.20 1.88
N LEU A 122 -17.83 5.25 3.18
CA LEU A 122 -17.80 6.50 3.94
C LEU A 122 -16.40 7.08 4.00
N GLU A 123 -15.40 6.22 4.15
CA GLU A 123 -14.02 6.66 4.30
C GLU A 123 -13.07 5.52 3.96
N THR A 124 -11.95 5.84 3.35
CA THR A 124 -10.91 4.86 3.02
C THR A 124 -9.55 5.39 3.42
N VAL A 125 -8.76 4.56 4.08
CA VAL A 125 -7.37 4.86 4.43
C VAL A 125 -6.49 3.75 3.91
N ARG A 126 -5.41 4.11 3.22
CA ARG A 126 -4.42 3.15 2.71
C ARG A 126 -3.03 3.56 3.18
N THR A 127 -2.22 2.57 3.53
CA THR A 127 -0.86 2.82 4.00
C THR A 127 0.14 3.08 2.88
N GLY A 128 -0.20 2.70 1.64
CA GLY A 128 0.81 2.57 0.60
C GLY A 128 1.50 1.22 0.69
N ALA A 129 2.07 0.76 -0.41
CA ALA A 129 2.72 -0.53 -0.48
C ALA A 129 4.08 -0.51 0.20
N ALA A 130 4.36 -1.53 1.01
CA ALA A 130 5.68 -1.82 1.53
C ALA A 130 6.23 -3.02 0.77
N GLY A 131 7.49 -2.94 0.34
CA GLY A 131 8.11 -3.98 -0.46
C GLY A 131 9.40 -4.50 0.15
N ILE A 132 9.65 -5.79 -0.07
CA ILE A 132 10.86 -6.46 0.38
C ILE A 132 11.28 -7.49 -0.67
N GLY A 133 12.59 -7.60 -0.94
CA GLY A 133 13.11 -8.61 -1.85
C GLY A 133 12.88 -10.02 -1.33
N ARG A 134 12.71 -10.96 -2.24
CA ARG A 134 12.53 -12.38 -1.88
C ARG A 134 13.87 -13.03 -1.60
N GLY A 135 13.80 -14.08 -0.75
CA GLY A 135 14.97 -14.90 -0.44
C GLY A 135 16.05 -14.10 0.29
N GLU A 136 17.28 -14.22 -0.18
CA GLU A 136 18.43 -13.58 0.45
C GLU A 136 18.65 -12.13 0.02
N ARG A 137 17.90 -11.66 -0.97
CA ARG A 137 18.00 -10.27 -1.43
C ARG A 137 17.50 -9.33 -0.35
N MET A 138 18.35 -8.39 0.05
CA MET A 138 17.99 -7.49 1.14
C MET A 138 18.61 -6.12 0.95
N LEU A 139 17.96 -5.11 1.53
CA LEU A 139 18.47 -3.75 1.59
C LEU A 139 19.34 -3.63 2.84
N ARG A 140 20.64 -3.68 2.64
CA ARG A 140 21.64 -3.53 3.70
C ARG A 140 22.58 -2.38 3.42
N ILE A 141 23.02 -1.78 4.46
CA ILE A 141 24.06 -0.74 4.40
C ILE A 141 25.43 -1.37 4.55
#